data_8a2aebaf15a368065e1e22347afe209b
#
_entry.id   8a2aebaf15a368065e1e22347afe209b
#
_cell.length_a   1.000
_cell.length_b   1.000
_cell.length_c   1.000
_cell.angle_alpha   90.00
_cell.angle_beta   90.00
_cell.angle_gamma   90.00
#
_symmetry.space_group_name_H-M   'P 1'
#
loop_
_entity.id
_entity.type
_entity.pdbx_description
1 polymer ?
#
loop_
_entity_poly.entity_id
_entity_poly.type
_entity_poly.pdbx_seq_one_letter_code
_entity_poly.pdbx_strand_id
1 'polypeptide(L)'
;MAFFNIFRGPKPGGPEAVRARLEGAMAKRRLRGWNPPLENINALVASGGPRLLARSRELVVTNGYAANACEAFAANLVGDGIKPSSLITDAALRDRVQKLWLAWTDEADADGLTDFYGLQAMVAREMFVAGECFVRLRPRRAEDGLLVPLQLQLLQSEMLPFEKTETDPNGNRIRCGIEFDLIGRRVAYHFRRRHPGDSTDQRVAVPDTVRVPAEDVLHIYRPIDAGQIRGLPHIAPAMVRLFLLDQYDDAELDRKKTAAMFAGFITKTAPEDPMMGEGEADSDGAAIASLEP
;
A
#
# COMPACT_ATOMS: atom_id res chain seq x y z
N MET A 1 54.81 17.53 -50.42
CA MET A 1 54.62 18.27 -49.20
C MET A 1 53.24 17.97 -48.68
N ALA A 2 53.12 17.04 -47.69
CA ALA A 2 51.91 16.64 -47.10
C ALA A 2 52.07 16.78 -45.55
N PHE A 3 51.63 17.88 -45.00
CA PHE A 3 51.51 18.09 -43.54
C PHE A 3 50.27 18.92 -43.27
N PHE A 4 49.57 18.58 -42.19
CA PHE A 4 48.44 19.18 -41.54
C PHE A 4 47.12 18.51 -41.78
N ASN A 5 46.88 17.45 -40.97
CA ASN A 5 45.53 17.13 -40.47
C ASN A 5 45.60 16.27 -39.18
N ILE A 6 46.23 16.82 -38.10
CA ILE A 6 46.42 16.08 -36.82
C ILE A 6 45.50 16.58 -35.69
N PHE A 7 44.65 17.58 -35.86
CA PHE A 7 43.76 18.07 -34.82
C PHE A 7 42.30 18.18 -35.30
N ARG A 8 41.69 17.04 -35.67
CA ARG A 8 40.26 16.93 -35.57
C ARG A 8 39.96 16.36 -34.19
N GLY A 9 39.63 17.23 -33.20
CA GLY A 9 39.01 16.83 -31.96
C GLY A 9 37.74 16.02 -32.26
N PRO A 10 37.32 15.11 -31.36
CA PRO A 10 36.12 14.32 -31.57
C PRO A 10 34.96 15.26 -31.87
N LYS A 11 34.28 15.06 -33.00
CA LYS A 11 33.04 15.77 -33.32
C LYS A 11 32.11 15.65 -32.15
N PRO A 12 31.45 16.72 -31.63
CA PRO A 12 30.43 16.61 -30.62
C PRO A 12 29.41 15.58 -31.12
N GLY A 13 29.29 14.49 -30.41
CA GLY A 13 28.41 13.39 -30.76
C GLY A 13 27.00 13.91 -30.93
N GLY A 14 26.35 13.59 -32.05
CA GLY A 14 24.95 13.87 -32.27
C GLY A 14 24.07 13.26 -31.17
N PRO A 15 22.76 13.52 -31.17
CA PRO A 15 21.83 13.03 -30.14
C PRO A 15 21.93 11.51 -29.89
N GLU A 16 22.35 10.71 -30.86
CA GLU A 16 22.62 9.27 -30.67
C GLU A 16 23.89 8.99 -29.85
N ALA A 17 24.95 9.79 -29.99
CA ALA A 17 26.17 9.60 -29.20
C ALA A 17 25.98 10.04 -27.73
N VAL A 18 25.07 10.97 -27.47
CA VAL A 18 24.67 11.34 -26.10
C VAL A 18 23.81 10.23 -25.47
N ARG A 19 22.88 9.65 -26.24
CA ARG A 19 22.09 8.48 -25.80
C ARG A 19 22.99 7.28 -25.46
N ALA A 20 24.07 7.08 -26.19
CA ALA A 20 25.02 5.98 -25.95
C ALA A 20 25.75 6.05 -24.60
N ARG A 21 25.76 7.18 -23.91
CA ARG A 21 26.34 7.33 -22.55
C ARG A 21 25.38 6.91 -21.42
N LEU A 22 24.07 6.84 -21.69
CA LEU A 22 23.07 6.43 -20.73
C LEU A 22 22.57 5.02 -21.10
N GLU A 23 23.04 4.00 -20.44
CA GLU A 23 22.68 2.61 -20.73
C GLU A 23 21.15 2.39 -20.72
N GLY A 24 20.44 3.04 -19.79
CA GLY A 24 18.98 2.98 -19.68
C GLY A 24 18.23 3.60 -20.87
N ALA A 25 18.89 4.44 -21.70
CA ALA A 25 18.29 5.05 -22.91
C ALA A 25 18.52 4.24 -24.18
N MET A 26 19.25 3.11 -24.09
CA MET A 26 19.60 2.29 -25.23
C MET A 26 18.58 1.18 -25.47
N ALA A 27 18.19 0.97 -26.73
CA ALA A 27 17.41 -0.18 -27.19
C ALA A 27 18.26 -1.46 -27.32
N LYS A 28 19.02 -1.83 -26.25
CA LYS A 28 19.86 -3.04 -26.25
C LYS A 28 19.02 -4.28 -25.97
N ARG A 29 19.56 -5.48 -26.28
CA ARG A 29 18.93 -6.79 -26.09
C ARG A 29 18.38 -6.97 -24.66
N ARG A 30 19.07 -6.48 -23.63
CA ARG A 30 18.66 -6.58 -22.20
C ARG A 30 17.42 -5.74 -21.87
N LEU A 31 17.14 -4.68 -22.62
CA LEU A 31 16.04 -3.73 -22.43
C LEU A 31 14.95 -3.92 -23.49
N ARG A 32 15.05 -4.99 -24.30
CA ARG A 32 14.09 -5.29 -25.36
C ARG A 32 12.71 -5.55 -24.74
N GLY A 33 11.73 -4.75 -25.14
CA GLY A 33 10.38 -4.82 -24.61
C GLY A 33 10.12 -3.97 -23.36
N TRP A 34 11.14 -3.30 -22.81
CA TRP A 34 10.96 -2.36 -21.71
C TRP A 34 10.96 -0.92 -22.26
N ASN A 35 9.81 -0.50 -22.75
CA ASN A 35 9.56 0.84 -23.30
C ASN A 35 8.38 1.49 -22.57
N PRO A 36 8.55 1.91 -21.30
CA PRO A 36 7.49 2.59 -20.60
C PRO A 36 7.16 3.92 -21.28
N PRO A 37 5.88 4.28 -21.40
CA PRO A 37 5.49 5.60 -21.90
C PRO A 37 5.89 6.69 -20.89
N LEU A 38 6.07 7.92 -21.39
CA LEU A 38 6.27 9.08 -20.54
C LEU A 38 4.90 9.55 -20.03
N GLU A 39 4.46 8.98 -18.92
CA GLU A 39 3.16 9.27 -18.31
C GLU A 39 3.28 10.14 -17.07
N ASN A 40 2.22 10.92 -16.81
CA ASN A 40 2.09 11.67 -15.55
C ASN A 40 1.64 10.72 -14.44
N ILE A 41 2.27 10.81 -13.28
CA ILE A 41 1.94 9.98 -12.10
C ILE A 41 0.44 10.05 -11.74
N ASN A 42 -0.21 11.20 -11.93
CA ASN A 42 -1.62 11.34 -11.61
C ASN A 42 -2.53 10.57 -12.56
N ALA A 43 -2.13 10.37 -13.83
CA ALA A 43 -2.86 9.54 -14.77
C ALA A 43 -2.76 8.05 -14.37
N LEU A 44 -1.57 7.61 -13.96
CA LEU A 44 -1.34 6.25 -13.44
C LEU A 44 -2.16 6.00 -12.17
N VAL A 45 -2.17 6.96 -11.24
CA VAL A 45 -2.93 6.87 -9.99
C VAL A 45 -4.43 6.85 -10.26
N ALA A 46 -4.94 7.71 -11.15
CA ALA A 46 -6.36 7.75 -11.47
C ALA A 46 -6.86 6.43 -12.09
N SER A 47 -6.07 5.83 -12.98
CA SER A 47 -6.45 4.60 -13.69
C SER A 47 -6.21 3.32 -12.88
N GLY A 48 -5.06 3.23 -12.21
CA GLY A 48 -4.60 2.03 -11.50
C GLY A 48 -4.87 2.03 -9.99
N GLY A 49 -5.05 3.22 -9.41
CA GLY A 49 -5.14 3.43 -7.96
C GLY A 49 -6.18 2.57 -7.26
N PRO A 50 -7.44 2.52 -7.70
CA PRO A 50 -8.47 1.72 -7.04
C PRO A 50 -8.14 0.24 -6.96
N ARG A 51 -7.60 -0.32 -8.06
CA ARG A 51 -7.23 -1.75 -8.10
C ARG A 51 -5.99 -2.03 -7.26
N LEU A 52 -5.02 -1.13 -7.29
CA LEU A 52 -3.81 -1.25 -6.49
C LEU A 52 -4.14 -1.21 -5.00
N LEU A 53 -5.02 -0.29 -4.59
CA LEU A 53 -5.50 -0.15 -3.23
C LEU A 53 -6.24 -1.39 -2.74
N ALA A 54 -7.18 -1.93 -3.53
CA ALA A 54 -7.92 -3.14 -3.19
C ALA A 54 -6.98 -4.34 -2.97
N ARG A 55 -6.00 -4.54 -3.87
CA ARG A 55 -4.99 -5.60 -3.73
C ARG A 55 -4.08 -5.41 -2.53
N SER A 56 -3.73 -4.16 -2.22
CA SER A 56 -2.90 -3.84 -1.06
C SER A 56 -3.62 -4.20 0.24
N ARG A 57 -4.89 -3.83 0.36
CA ARG A 57 -5.71 -4.16 1.54
C ARG A 57 -5.87 -5.67 1.71
N GLU A 58 -6.21 -6.38 0.65
CA GLU A 58 -6.31 -7.83 0.67
C GLU A 58 -5.00 -8.48 1.10
N LEU A 59 -3.88 -8.07 0.49
CA LEU A 59 -2.57 -8.66 0.77
C LEU A 59 -2.14 -8.48 2.23
N VAL A 60 -2.38 -7.30 2.83
CA VAL A 60 -2.04 -7.06 4.25
C VAL A 60 -2.92 -7.87 5.20
N VAL A 61 -4.15 -8.23 4.80
CA VAL A 61 -5.04 -9.07 5.62
C VAL A 61 -4.72 -10.55 5.47
N THR A 62 -4.33 -11.00 4.27
CA THR A 62 -4.21 -12.44 3.95
C THR A 62 -2.77 -12.97 4.00
N ASN A 63 -1.76 -12.13 3.78
CA ASN A 63 -0.36 -12.53 3.70
C ASN A 63 0.43 -12.07 4.94
N GLY A 64 0.99 -13.01 5.69
CA GLY A 64 1.71 -12.76 6.94
C GLY A 64 2.97 -11.88 6.78
N TYR A 65 3.66 -11.95 5.64
CA TYR A 65 4.81 -11.08 5.35
C TYR A 65 4.38 -9.63 5.15
N ALA A 66 3.28 -9.41 4.43
CA ALA A 66 2.73 -8.09 4.20
C ALA A 66 2.17 -7.47 5.50
N ALA A 67 1.47 -8.27 6.31
CA ALA A 67 0.98 -7.87 7.62
C ALA A 67 2.11 -7.44 8.54
N ASN A 68 3.15 -8.26 8.66
CA ASN A 68 4.32 -7.96 9.48
C ASN A 68 5.06 -6.70 8.99
N ALA A 69 5.19 -6.52 7.68
CA ALA A 69 5.80 -5.31 7.11
C ALA A 69 4.99 -4.05 7.44
N CYS A 70 3.65 -4.13 7.43
CA CYS A 70 2.77 -3.04 7.82
C CYS A 70 2.95 -2.66 9.29
N GLU A 71 2.94 -3.64 10.20
CA GLU A 71 3.15 -3.41 11.63
C GLU A 71 4.55 -2.87 11.93
N ALA A 72 5.58 -3.43 11.28
CA ALA A 72 6.94 -2.94 11.41
C ALA A 72 7.08 -1.48 10.91
N PHE A 73 6.41 -1.13 9.82
CA PHE A 73 6.38 0.24 9.32
C PHE A 73 5.74 1.19 10.32
N ALA A 74 4.57 0.85 10.87
CA ALA A 74 3.86 1.66 11.85
C ALA A 74 4.67 1.81 13.14
N ALA A 75 5.25 0.72 13.66
CA ALA A 75 6.07 0.74 14.87
C ALA A 75 7.33 1.60 14.71
N ASN A 76 7.99 1.56 13.54
CA ASN A 76 9.18 2.38 13.29
C ASN A 76 8.85 3.85 12.99
N LEU A 77 7.67 4.15 12.45
CA LEU A 77 7.28 5.52 12.10
C LEU A 77 6.77 6.29 13.31
N VAL A 78 5.96 5.66 14.15
CA VAL A 78 5.23 6.30 15.24
C VAL A 78 5.69 5.79 16.62
N GLY A 79 6.01 4.50 16.75
CA GLY A 79 6.33 3.86 18.03
C GLY A 79 5.18 4.03 19.04
N ASP A 80 5.51 4.53 20.22
CA ASP A 80 4.55 4.82 21.30
C ASP A 80 3.81 6.16 21.12
N GLY A 81 3.89 6.76 19.94
CA GLY A 81 3.27 8.04 19.62
C GLY A 81 4.23 9.23 19.64
N ILE A 82 4.01 10.14 18.68
CA ILE A 82 4.75 11.39 18.55
C ILE A 82 4.17 12.39 19.54
N LYS A 83 4.92 12.69 20.61
CA LYS A 83 4.47 13.55 21.72
C LYS A 83 5.04 14.96 21.54
N PRO A 84 4.17 16.00 21.40
CA PRO A 84 4.64 17.36 21.33
C PRO A 84 5.09 17.86 22.70
N SER A 85 6.04 18.80 22.70
CA SER A 85 6.49 19.51 23.90
C SER A 85 6.30 21.01 23.68
N SER A 86 5.73 21.70 24.67
CA SER A 86 5.51 23.15 24.61
C SER A 86 6.79 23.91 24.88
N LEU A 87 7.12 24.86 24.01
CA LEU A 87 8.23 25.80 24.16
C LEU A 87 7.82 27.15 24.78
N ILE A 88 6.63 27.23 25.37
CA ILE A 88 6.14 28.45 26.05
C ILE A 88 7.06 28.78 27.21
N THR A 89 7.53 30.05 27.27
CA THR A 89 8.47 30.53 28.28
C THR A 89 7.83 30.62 29.66
N ASP A 90 6.54 31.04 29.73
CA ASP A 90 5.78 31.10 30.99
C ASP A 90 5.47 29.65 31.44
N ALA A 91 6.01 29.29 32.61
CA ALA A 91 5.87 27.96 33.18
C ALA A 91 4.39 27.62 33.49
N ALA A 92 3.65 28.58 34.07
CA ALA A 92 2.25 28.35 34.46
C ALA A 92 1.36 28.11 33.23
N LEU A 93 1.56 28.89 32.18
CA LEU A 93 0.85 28.72 30.93
C LEU A 93 1.24 27.41 30.23
N ARG A 94 2.53 27.08 30.21
CA ARG A 94 3.03 25.81 29.64
C ARG A 94 2.41 24.61 30.33
N ASP A 95 2.35 24.58 31.66
CA ASP A 95 1.75 23.48 32.43
C ASP A 95 0.25 23.37 32.20
N ARG A 96 -0.44 24.51 32.07
CA ARG A 96 -1.86 24.53 31.70
C ARG A 96 -2.12 23.94 30.30
N VAL A 97 -1.32 24.38 29.31
CA VAL A 97 -1.43 23.85 27.93
C VAL A 97 -1.12 22.37 27.90
N GLN A 98 -0.10 21.90 28.63
CA GLN A 98 0.25 20.49 28.70
C GLN A 98 -0.89 19.63 29.32
N LYS A 99 -1.53 20.11 30.36
CA LYS A 99 -2.68 19.43 30.99
C LYS A 99 -3.87 19.35 30.03
N LEU A 100 -4.17 20.44 29.32
CA LEU A 100 -5.24 20.43 28.31
C LEU A 100 -4.92 19.50 27.15
N TRP A 101 -3.66 19.47 26.72
CA TRP A 101 -3.21 18.54 25.68
C TRP A 101 -3.43 17.07 26.10
N LEU A 102 -2.96 16.70 27.29
CA LEU A 102 -3.11 15.32 27.78
C LEU A 102 -4.58 14.90 27.91
N ALA A 103 -5.42 15.79 28.44
CA ALA A 103 -6.86 15.50 28.52
C ALA A 103 -7.51 15.40 27.13
N TRP A 104 -7.09 16.23 26.18
CA TRP A 104 -7.61 16.17 24.80
C TRP A 104 -7.15 14.91 24.06
N THR A 105 -5.93 14.40 24.30
CA THR A 105 -5.46 13.17 23.62
C THR A 105 -6.36 11.98 23.88
N ASP A 106 -7.00 11.88 25.03
CA ASP A 106 -7.92 10.78 25.37
C ASP A 106 -9.27 10.90 24.64
N GLU A 107 -9.68 12.12 24.26
CA GLU A 107 -10.98 12.42 23.64
C GLU A 107 -10.84 12.79 22.14
N ALA A 108 -9.62 12.69 21.58
CA ALA A 108 -9.32 13.19 20.25
C ALA A 108 -10.02 12.46 19.11
N ASP A 109 -10.34 11.18 19.26
CA ASP A 109 -10.96 10.36 18.23
C ASP A 109 -12.46 10.67 18.10
N ALA A 110 -12.90 11.06 16.91
CA ALA A 110 -14.30 11.34 16.62
C ALA A 110 -15.18 10.07 16.57
N ASP A 111 -14.56 8.92 16.29
CA ASP A 111 -15.25 7.63 16.22
C ASP A 111 -15.19 6.90 17.58
N GLY A 112 -14.43 7.43 18.55
CA GLY A 112 -14.33 6.92 19.92
C GLY A 112 -13.70 5.53 20.04
N LEU A 113 -12.90 5.15 19.07
CA LEU A 113 -12.26 3.83 19.04
C LEU A 113 -10.94 3.81 19.82
N THR A 114 -10.19 4.91 19.77
CA THR A 114 -8.82 4.99 20.31
C THR A 114 -8.48 6.40 20.77
N ASP A 115 -7.30 6.58 21.35
CA ASP A 115 -6.73 7.86 21.72
C ASP A 115 -5.98 8.52 20.53
N PHE A 116 -5.41 9.71 20.75
CA PHE A 116 -4.64 10.42 19.75
C PHE A 116 -3.42 9.62 19.25
N TYR A 117 -2.77 8.84 20.10
CA TYR A 117 -1.60 8.06 19.74
C TYR A 117 -1.96 6.82 18.93
N GLY A 118 -3.09 6.21 19.26
CA GLY A 118 -3.69 5.15 18.45
C GLY A 118 -4.09 5.64 17.06
N LEU A 119 -4.64 6.87 16.95
CA LEU A 119 -4.90 7.51 15.65
C LEU A 119 -3.62 7.68 14.82
N GLN A 120 -2.49 8.07 15.43
CA GLN A 120 -1.21 8.16 14.73
C GLN A 120 -0.76 6.79 14.19
N ALA A 121 -0.91 5.73 14.97
CA ALA A 121 -0.60 4.37 14.52
C ALA A 121 -1.51 3.93 13.37
N MET A 122 -2.80 4.27 13.42
CA MET A 122 -3.74 4.01 12.32
C MET A 122 -3.37 4.78 11.05
N VAL A 123 -2.97 6.07 11.16
CA VAL A 123 -2.46 6.86 10.04
C VAL A 123 -1.23 6.21 9.43
N ALA A 124 -0.29 5.72 10.25
CA ALA A 124 0.92 5.05 9.76
C ALA A 124 0.57 3.77 8.96
N ARG A 125 -0.37 2.96 9.46
CA ARG A 125 -0.87 1.77 8.74
C ARG A 125 -1.54 2.15 7.42
N GLU A 126 -2.40 3.18 7.42
CA GLU A 126 -3.04 3.68 6.20
C GLU A 126 -2.02 4.19 5.18
N MET A 127 -0.98 4.89 5.60
CA MET A 127 0.11 5.30 4.71
C MET A 127 0.84 4.11 4.08
N PHE A 128 1.01 3.02 4.81
CA PHE A 128 1.62 1.80 4.25
C PHE A 128 0.69 1.11 3.25
N VAL A 129 -0.56 0.89 3.65
CA VAL A 129 -1.54 0.08 2.92
C VAL A 129 -2.15 0.85 1.75
N ALA A 130 -2.57 2.10 1.98
CA ALA A 130 -3.25 2.93 0.99
C ALA A 130 -2.32 3.95 0.33
N GLY A 131 -1.18 4.26 0.96
CA GLY A 131 -0.25 5.30 0.51
C GLY A 131 -0.66 6.71 0.92
N GLU A 132 -1.87 6.88 1.45
CA GLU A 132 -2.40 8.16 1.91
C GLU A 132 -3.44 7.94 3.00
N CYS A 133 -3.66 8.99 3.78
CA CYS A 133 -4.69 9.05 4.78
C CYS A 133 -5.26 10.47 4.89
N PHE A 134 -6.54 10.59 5.20
CA PHE A 134 -7.20 11.88 5.43
C PHE A 134 -7.61 11.97 6.88
N VAL A 135 -7.20 13.04 7.55
CA VAL A 135 -7.65 13.37 8.89
C VAL A 135 -8.52 14.60 8.80
N ARG A 136 -9.80 14.45 9.08
CA ARG A 136 -10.75 15.55 9.11
C ARG A 136 -10.80 16.16 10.50
N LEU A 137 -10.57 17.46 10.58
CA LEU A 137 -10.77 18.25 11.78
C LEU A 137 -12.28 18.45 11.99
N ARG A 138 -12.78 18.07 13.16
CA ARG A 138 -14.19 18.15 13.51
C ARG A 138 -14.39 19.08 14.70
N PRO A 139 -14.58 20.38 14.46
CA PRO A 139 -15.02 21.28 15.52
C PRO A 139 -16.32 20.76 16.14
N ARG A 140 -16.36 20.71 17.47
CA ARG A 140 -17.50 20.26 18.26
C ARG A 140 -18.18 21.46 18.93
N ARG A 141 -19.41 21.28 19.33
CA ARG A 141 -20.15 22.29 20.06
C ARG A 141 -19.83 22.22 21.55
N ALA A 142 -20.00 23.33 22.25
CA ALA A 142 -19.80 23.34 23.70
C ALA A 142 -20.75 22.39 24.45
N GLU A 143 -21.92 22.11 23.83
CA GLU A 143 -22.96 21.21 24.34
C GLU A 143 -22.53 19.72 24.28
N ASP A 144 -21.54 19.38 23.45
CA ASP A 144 -21.02 18.02 23.32
C ASP A 144 -20.17 17.60 24.55
N GLY A 145 -19.91 18.53 25.49
CA GLY A 145 -19.30 18.25 26.79
C GLY A 145 -17.79 17.92 26.75
N LEU A 146 -17.12 18.15 25.62
CA LEU A 146 -15.68 17.91 25.50
C LEU A 146 -14.88 19.07 26.13
N LEU A 147 -13.77 18.73 26.77
CA LEU A 147 -12.88 19.73 27.38
C LEU A 147 -12.26 20.65 26.32
N VAL A 148 -11.87 20.09 25.18
CA VAL A 148 -11.44 20.83 24.00
C VAL A 148 -12.40 20.49 22.86
N PRO A 149 -13.12 21.47 22.27
CA PRO A 149 -14.18 21.20 21.29
C PRO A 149 -13.62 20.91 19.89
N LEU A 150 -12.71 19.96 19.79
CA LEU A 150 -12.08 19.49 18.57
C LEU A 150 -11.86 18.00 18.64
N GLN A 151 -12.33 17.27 17.65
CA GLN A 151 -11.99 15.87 17.42
C GLN A 151 -11.44 15.66 16.03
N LEU A 152 -10.74 14.53 15.86
CA LEU A 152 -10.14 14.10 14.60
C LEU A 152 -10.92 12.91 14.08
N GLN A 153 -11.30 12.95 12.81
CA GLN A 153 -11.92 11.82 12.11
C GLN A 153 -10.95 11.28 11.07
N LEU A 154 -10.60 10.02 11.20
CA LEU A 154 -9.78 9.33 10.22
C LEU A 154 -10.65 8.85 9.05
N LEU A 155 -10.25 9.16 7.83
CA LEU A 155 -10.94 8.76 6.61
C LEU A 155 -9.98 7.97 5.72
N GLN A 156 -10.43 6.80 5.31
CA GLN A 156 -9.70 5.91 4.40
C GLN A 156 -9.60 6.51 2.99
N SER A 157 -8.60 6.08 2.22
CA SER A 157 -8.39 6.54 0.84
C SER A 157 -9.58 6.31 -0.07
N GLU A 158 -10.34 5.24 0.13
CA GLU A 158 -11.55 4.88 -0.61
C GLU A 158 -12.71 5.89 -0.42
N MET A 159 -12.69 6.62 0.69
CA MET A 159 -13.68 7.67 0.94
C MET A 159 -13.55 8.85 -0.03
N LEU A 160 -12.41 9.04 -0.67
CA LEU A 160 -12.19 10.06 -1.69
C LEU A 160 -12.19 9.41 -3.08
N PRO A 161 -13.26 9.58 -3.90
CA PRO A 161 -13.43 8.87 -5.16
C PRO A 161 -12.37 9.23 -6.19
N PHE A 162 -11.64 8.23 -6.71
CA PHE A 162 -10.63 8.42 -7.76
C PHE A 162 -11.24 8.85 -9.09
N GLU A 163 -12.46 8.38 -9.38
CA GLU A 163 -13.19 8.65 -10.62
C GLU A 163 -13.77 10.04 -10.70
N LYS A 164 -13.94 10.75 -9.57
CA LYS A 164 -14.54 12.08 -9.55
C LYS A 164 -13.57 13.12 -10.11
N THR A 165 -13.67 13.33 -11.42
CA THR A 165 -12.89 14.33 -12.16
C THR A 165 -13.82 15.11 -13.05
N GLU A 166 -14.08 16.37 -12.69
CA GLU A 166 -15.04 17.25 -13.33
C GLU A 166 -14.65 18.71 -13.10
N THR A 167 -15.37 19.64 -13.72
CA THR A 167 -15.29 21.07 -13.41
C THR A 167 -16.56 21.48 -12.70
N ASP A 168 -16.44 22.15 -11.56
CA ASP A 168 -17.56 22.63 -10.79
C ASP A 168 -18.22 23.86 -11.47
N PRO A 169 -19.46 24.25 -11.09
CA PRO A 169 -20.12 25.43 -11.65
C PRO A 169 -19.36 26.75 -11.44
N ASN A 170 -18.45 26.83 -10.46
CA ASN A 170 -17.63 28.02 -10.19
C ASN A 170 -16.33 28.04 -11.02
N GLY A 171 -16.10 27.03 -11.86
CA GLY A 171 -14.91 26.92 -12.69
C GLY A 171 -13.73 26.22 -12.02
N ASN A 172 -13.86 25.76 -10.78
CA ASN A 172 -12.84 24.99 -10.10
C ASN A 172 -12.71 23.59 -10.73
N ARG A 173 -11.50 23.06 -10.76
CA ARG A 173 -11.23 21.73 -11.31
C ARG A 173 -11.20 20.69 -10.19
N ILE A 174 -12.06 19.70 -10.28
CA ILE A 174 -12.04 18.54 -9.39
C ILE A 174 -11.23 17.44 -10.09
N ARG A 175 -10.21 16.90 -9.42
CA ARG A 175 -9.38 15.81 -9.92
C ARG A 175 -9.23 14.75 -8.84
N CYS A 176 -9.67 13.53 -9.13
CA CYS A 176 -9.66 12.42 -8.16
C CYS A 176 -10.27 12.80 -6.80
N GLY A 177 -11.39 13.53 -6.82
CA GLY A 177 -12.11 13.99 -5.63
C GLY A 177 -11.55 15.23 -4.94
N ILE A 178 -10.42 15.78 -5.39
CA ILE A 178 -9.80 16.99 -4.83
C ILE A 178 -10.15 18.18 -5.73
N GLU A 179 -10.69 19.23 -5.13
CA GLU A 179 -11.05 20.48 -5.81
C GLU A 179 -9.89 21.47 -5.75
N PHE A 180 -9.55 22.04 -6.90
CA PHE A 180 -8.51 23.03 -7.09
C PHE A 180 -9.08 24.33 -7.63
N ASP A 181 -8.65 25.45 -7.09
CA ASP A 181 -8.97 26.77 -7.63
C ASP A 181 -8.26 27.04 -8.97
N LEU A 182 -8.53 28.22 -9.55
CA LEU A 182 -7.96 28.63 -10.84
C LEU A 182 -6.44 28.75 -10.84
N ILE A 183 -5.82 28.93 -9.66
CA ILE A 183 -4.37 29.03 -9.49
C ILE A 183 -3.72 27.70 -9.00
N GLY A 184 -4.55 26.63 -8.90
CA GLY A 184 -4.07 25.29 -8.59
C GLY A 184 -3.93 24.98 -7.09
N ARG A 185 -4.48 25.78 -6.17
CA ARG A 185 -4.51 25.46 -4.74
C ARG A 185 -5.68 24.52 -4.44
N ARG A 186 -5.46 23.60 -3.48
CA ARG A 186 -6.53 22.74 -2.97
C ARG A 186 -7.49 23.56 -2.13
N VAL A 187 -8.78 23.56 -2.48
CA VAL A 187 -9.83 24.32 -1.78
C VAL A 187 -10.85 23.43 -1.09
N ALA A 188 -11.05 22.22 -1.56
CA ALA A 188 -11.95 21.26 -0.92
C ALA A 188 -11.64 19.80 -1.31
N TYR A 189 -12.25 18.87 -0.58
CA TYR A 189 -12.27 17.45 -0.81
C TYR A 189 -13.71 16.95 -0.87
N HIS A 190 -14.03 16.08 -1.83
CA HIS A 190 -15.36 15.53 -2.05
C HIS A 190 -15.42 14.09 -1.53
N PHE A 191 -15.60 13.92 -0.22
CA PHE A 191 -15.65 12.60 0.41
C PHE A 191 -16.99 11.92 0.19
N ARG A 192 -16.96 10.60 0.00
CA ARG A 192 -18.14 9.74 0.08
C ARG A 192 -18.73 9.80 1.47
N ARG A 193 -20.04 9.66 1.57
CA ARG A 193 -20.73 9.56 2.87
C ARG A 193 -20.54 8.20 3.53
N ARG A 194 -20.32 7.17 2.70
CA ARG A 194 -20.15 5.77 3.13
C ARG A 194 -19.02 5.15 2.36
N HIS A 195 -18.42 4.12 2.96
CA HIS A 195 -17.40 3.33 2.28
C HIS A 195 -18.01 2.61 1.06
N PRO A 196 -17.37 2.60 -0.11
CA PRO A 196 -17.91 1.97 -1.32
C PRO A 196 -18.12 0.46 -1.20
N GLY A 197 -17.43 -0.21 -0.27
CA GLY A 197 -17.60 -1.63 0.04
C GLY A 197 -18.68 -1.92 1.09
N ASP A 198 -19.33 -0.90 1.65
CA ASP A 198 -20.41 -1.10 2.63
C ASP A 198 -21.73 -1.33 1.90
N SER A 199 -22.21 -2.56 1.92
CA SER A 199 -23.46 -2.99 1.29
C SER A 199 -24.67 -2.99 2.23
N THR A 200 -24.47 -2.68 3.52
CA THR A 200 -25.48 -2.92 4.56
C THR A 200 -26.66 -1.95 4.53
N ASP A 201 -26.54 -0.80 3.84
CA ASP A 201 -27.59 0.22 3.88
C ASP A 201 -27.83 0.86 2.51
N GLN A 202 -28.51 0.11 1.64
CA GLN A 202 -28.81 0.53 0.24
C GLN A 202 -30.03 1.46 0.08
N ARG A 203 -30.70 1.87 1.17
CA ARG A 203 -32.07 2.41 1.10
C ARG A 203 -32.19 3.94 0.97
N VAL A 204 -31.10 4.69 0.97
CA VAL A 204 -31.20 6.16 0.94
C VAL A 204 -30.45 6.72 -0.26
N ALA A 205 -31.19 7.33 -1.19
CA ALA A 205 -30.66 8.19 -2.25
C ALA A 205 -30.10 9.49 -1.63
N VAL A 206 -28.89 9.40 -1.05
CA VAL A 206 -28.16 10.56 -0.52
C VAL A 206 -27.15 10.98 -1.57
N PRO A 207 -26.85 12.28 -1.74
CA PRO A 207 -25.74 12.70 -2.59
C PRO A 207 -24.50 11.88 -2.26
N ASP A 208 -23.89 11.30 -3.27
CA ASP A 208 -22.80 10.31 -3.13
C ASP A 208 -21.59 10.92 -2.41
N THR A 209 -21.38 12.22 -2.53
CA THR A 209 -20.25 12.92 -1.92
C THR A 209 -20.65 14.18 -1.15
N VAL A 210 -19.84 14.50 -0.14
CA VAL A 210 -19.91 15.74 0.65
C VAL A 210 -18.64 16.54 0.38
N ARG A 211 -18.82 17.81 0.07
CA ARG A 211 -17.72 18.77 -0.06
C ARG A 211 -17.25 19.19 1.34
N VAL A 212 -15.98 18.95 1.64
CA VAL A 212 -15.32 19.38 2.89
C VAL A 212 -14.23 20.38 2.54
N PRO A 213 -14.18 21.58 3.17
CA PRO A 213 -13.13 22.55 2.95
C PRO A 213 -11.73 21.98 3.19
N ALA A 214 -10.74 22.41 2.42
CA ALA A 214 -9.38 21.92 2.55
C ALA A 214 -8.74 22.31 3.89
N GLU A 215 -9.18 23.39 4.52
CA GLU A 215 -8.74 23.83 5.85
C GLU A 215 -9.12 22.85 6.97
N ASP A 216 -10.19 22.07 6.76
CA ASP A 216 -10.67 21.05 7.70
C ASP A 216 -10.08 19.66 7.43
N VAL A 217 -9.13 19.52 6.49
CA VAL A 217 -8.60 18.21 6.07
C VAL A 217 -7.08 18.20 6.04
N LEU A 218 -6.47 17.35 6.83
CA LEU A 218 -5.06 17.01 6.70
C LEU A 218 -4.94 15.82 5.75
N HIS A 219 -4.41 16.06 4.56
CA HIS A 219 -4.11 15.02 3.58
C HIS A 219 -2.66 14.57 3.76
N ILE A 220 -2.47 13.40 4.37
CA ILE A 220 -1.17 12.85 4.73
C ILE A 220 -0.79 11.80 3.70
N TYR A 221 0.27 12.03 2.94
CA TYR A 221 0.85 11.08 1.99
C TYR A 221 2.29 11.48 1.66
N ARG A 222 3.05 10.52 1.14
CA ARG A 222 4.41 10.76 0.64
C ARG A 222 4.38 10.88 -0.88
N PRO A 223 4.58 12.06 -1.46
CA PRO A 223 4.70 12.20 -2.90
C PRO A 223 5.99 11.51 -3.40
N ILE A 224 5.89 10.76 -4.49
CA ILE A 224 7.01 10.13 -5.17
C ILE A 224 7.48 11.06 -6.30
N ASP A 225 6.55 11.82 -6.87
CA ASP A 225 6.81 12.68 -8.01
C ASP A 225 6.21 14.09 -7.78
N ALA A 226 6.84 15.09 -8.41
CA ALA A 226 6.38 16.46 -8.34
C ALA A 226 4.98 16.62 -8.97
N GLY A 227 4.08 17.30 -8.26
CA GLY A 227 2.70 17.51 -8.71
C GLY A 227 1.77 16.30 -8.50
N GLN A 228 2.21 15.25 -7.82
CA GLN A 228 1.35 14.14 -7.40
C GLN A 228 0.25 14.64 -6.45
N ILE A 229 -1.00 14.25 -6.71
CA ILE A 229 -2.16 14.71 -5.94
C ILE A 229 -2.72 13.66 -4.99
N ARG A 230 -2.50 12.36 -5.23
CA ARG A 230 -2.97 11.23 -4.42
C ARG A 230 -1.80 10.32 -4.05
N GLY A 231 -1.89 9.63 -2.91
CA GLY A 231 -0.90 8.67 -2.47
C GLY A 231 -0.91 7.36 -3.26
N LEU A 232 0.17 6.58 -3.12
CA LEU A 232 0.29 5.21 -3.62
C LEU A 232 0.75 4.30 -2.49
N PRO A 233 0.20 3.08 -2.36
CA PRO A 233 0.60 2.11 -1.36
C PRO A 233 2.12 1.90 -1.31
N HIS A 234 2.72 1.95 -0.11
CA HIS A 234 4.16 1.72 0.04
C HIS A 234 4.55 0.29 -0.36
N ILE A 235 3.64 -0.67 -0.20
CA ILE A 235 3.83 -2.07 -0.58
C ILE A 235 3.75 -2.30 -2.10
N ALA A 236 3.29 -1.31 -2.89
CA ALA A 236 3.03 -1.48 -4.33
C ALA A 236 4.18 -2.12 -5.11
N PRO A 237 5.47 -1.74 -4.93
CA PRO A 237 6.58 -2.36 -5.67
C PRO A 237 6.82 -3.83 -5.34
N ALA A 238 6.47 -4.25 -4.12
CA ALA A 238 6.68 -5.62 -3.64
C ALA A 238 5.44 -6.52 -3.81
N MET A 239 4.27 -5.94 -4.04
CA MET A 239 2.97 -6.60 -3.99
C MET A 239 2.89 -7.86 -4.86
N VAL A 240 3.31 -7.78 -6.12
CA VAL A 240 3.29 -8.91 -7.05
C VAL A 240 4.23 -10.03 -6.59
N ARG A 241 5.39 -9.65 -6.04
CA ARG A 241 6.38 -10.63 -5.55
C ARG A 241 5.88 -11.36 -4.30
N LEU A 242 5.25 -10.65 -3.38
CA LEU A 242 4.65 -11.25 -2.19
C LEU A 242 3.52 -12.22 -2.54
N PHE A 243 2.65 -11.83 -3.47
CA PHE A 243 1.58 -12.70 -3.97
C PHE A 243 2.12 -13.99 -4.62
N LEU A 244 3.16 -13.87 -5.45
CA LEU A 244 3.79 -15.04 -6.09
C LEU A 244 4.56 -15.91 -5.10
N LEU A 245 5.17 -15.31 -4.07
CA LEU A 245 5.86 -16.04 -3.00
C LEU A 245 4.88 -16.91 -2.21
N ASP A 246 3.74 -16.37 -1.86
CA ASP A 246 2.67 -17.09 -1.15
C ASP A 246 2.23 -18.33 -1.95
N GLN A 247 1.96 -18.17 -3.25
CA GLN A 247 1.62 -19.28 -4.13
C GLN A 247 2.75 -20.32 -4.26
N TYR A 248 4.00 -19.85 -4.27
CA TYR A 248 5.15 -20.74 -4.33
C TYR A 248 5.27 -21.57 -3.04
N ASP A 249 5.12 -20.93 -1.89
CA ASP A 249 5.17 -21.60 -0.58
C ASP A 249 4.08 -22.68 -0.47
N ASP A 250 2.86 -22.38 -0.90
CA ASP A 250 1.75 -23.33 -0.92
C ASP A 250 2.05 -24.53 -1.84
N ALA A 251 2.52 -24.28 -3.05
CA ALA A 251 2.87 -25.35 -4.01
C ALA A 251 4.00 -26.23 -3.49
N GLU A 252 5.01 -25.64 -2.82
CA GLU A 252 6.13 -26.37 -2.25
C GLU A 252 5.71 -27.22 -1.04
N LEU A 253 4.82 -26.72 -0.20
CA LEU A 253 4.22 -27.48 0.88
C LEU A 253 3.41 -28.67 0.37
N ASP A 254 2.62 -28.48 -0.67
CA ASP A 254 1.82 -29.57 -1.27
C ASP A 254 2.72 -30.62 -1.94
N ARG A 255 3.80 -30.17 -2.60
CA ARG A 255 4.83 -31.08 -3.13
C ARG A 255 5.45 -31.94 -2.03
N LYS A 256 5.82 -31.34 -0.90
CA LYS A 256 6.42 -32.06 0.23
C LYS A 256 5.43 -33.00 0.91
N LYS A 257 4.18 -32.56 1.10
CA LYS A 257 3.11 -33.43 1.64
C LYS A 257 2.91 -34.65 0.75
N THR A 258 2.80 -34.45 -0.58
CA THR A 258 2.64 -35.53 -1.55
C THR A 258 3.84 -36.48 -1.51
N ALA A 259 5.07 -35.93 -1.53
CA ALA A 259 6.27 -36.74 -1.45
C ALA A 259 6.35 -37.58 -0.16
N ALA A 260 5.88 -37.05 0.97
CA ALA A 260 5.85 -37.76 2.24
C ALA A 260 4.80 -38.91 2.28
N MET A 261 3.83 -38.90 1.36
CA MET A 261 2.83 -39.97 1.25
C MET A 261 3.33 -41.18 0.46
N PHE A 262 4.43 -41.03 -0.32
CA PHE A 262 5.03 -42.11 -1.09
C PHE A 262 6.21 -42.74 -0.31
N ALA A 263 5.99 -43.95 0.20
CA ALA A 263 7.05 -44.71 0.92
C ALA A 263 8.02 -45.45 -0.01
N GLY A 264 7.63 -45.67 -1.26
CA GLY A 264 8.47 -46.35 -2.25
C GLY A 264 7.71 -46.72 -3.52
N PHE A 265 8.45 -46.96 -4.59
CA PHE A 265 7.93 -47.52 -5.85
C PHE A 265 8.51 -48.89 -6.05
N ILE A 266 7.64 -49.89 -6.30
CA ILE A 266 8.08 -51.24 -6.65
C ILE A 266 7.87 -51.35 -8.17
N THR A 267 8.99 -51.53 -8.90
CA THR A 267 8.95 -51.81 -10.35
C THR A 267 9.26 -53.26 -10.61
N LYS A 268 8.40 -53.91 -11.38
CA LYS A 268 8.61 -55.29 -11.87
C LYS A 268 9.20 -55.20 -13.26
N THR A 269 10.39 -55.73 -13.43
CA THR A 269 11.11 -55.74 -14.72
C THR A 269 10.64 -56.83 -15.68
N ALA A 270 10.05 -57.90 -15.16
CA ALA A 270 9.42 -58.96 -15.97
C ALA A 270 8.08 -59.38 -15.36
N PRO A 271 7.12 -59.83 -16.20
CA PRO A 271 5.82 -60.28 -15.70
C PRO A 271 5.86 -61.50 -14.78
N GLU A 272 6.99 -62.23 -14.81
CA GLU A 272 7.17 -63.46 -14.08
C GLU A 272 8.00 -63.28 -12.79
N ASP A 273 8.58 -62.08 -12.55
CA ASP A 273 9.29 -61.85 -11.32
C ASP A 273 8.31 -61.81 -10.14
N PRO A 274 8.50 -62.58 -9.08
CA PRO A 274 7.65 -62.54 -7.90
C PRO A 274 7.70 -61.13 -7.29
N MET A 275 6.55 -60.48 -7.15
CA MET A 275 6.43 -59.29 -6.26
C MET A 275 6.72 -59.76 -4.83
N MET A 276 7.36 -58.93 -4.05
CA MET A 276 7.67 -59.14 -2.64
C MET A 276 6.76 -60.18 -1.97
N GLY A 277 7.31 -61.31 -1.52
CA GLY A 277 6.59 -62.25 -0.68
C GLY A 277 6.42 -63.67 -1.19
N GLU A 278 6.98 -64.07 -2.34
CA GLU A 278 7.00 -65.49 -2.73
C GLU A 278 8.21 -66.26 -2.12
N GLY A 279 8.90 -65.65 -1.18
CA GLY A 279 10.12 -66.23 -0.62
C GLY A 279 9.93 -67.18 0.56
N GLU A 280 9.04 -66.90 1.48
CA GLU A 280 8.76 -67.79 2.62
C GLU A 280 7.38 -67.44 3.19
N ALA A 281 6.53 -68.43 3.37
CA ALA A 281 5.28 -68.28 4.12
C ALA A 281 5.57 -68.65 5.60
N ASP A 282 4.95 -67.96 6.53
CA ASP A 282 4.93 -68.35 7.90
C ASP A 282 4.14 -69.67 8.12
N SER A 283 4.14 -70.18 9.34
CA SER A 283 3.43 -71.42 9.68
C SER A 283 1.95 -71.42 9.37
N ASP A 284 1.36 -70.25 9.08
CA ASP A 284 -0.05 -70.04 8.79
C ASP A 284 -0.31 -69.75 7.28
N GLY A 285 0.74 -69.79 6.46
CA GLY A 285 0.66 -69.63 5.00
C GLY A 285 0.63 -68.16 4.51
N ALA A 286 0.92 -67.20 5.37
CA ALA A 286 1.02 -65.80 4.99
C ALA A 286 2.46 -65.49 4.51
N ALA A 287 2.56 -64.71 3.40
CA ALA A 287 3.84 -64.32 2.81
C ALA A 287 4.59 -63.34 3.71
N ILE A 288 5.86 -63.66 4.06
CA ILE A 288 6.75 -62.81 4.85
C ILE A 288 7.44 -61.85 3.90
N ALA A 289 7.15 -60.56 3.99
CA ALA A 289 7.91 -59.51 3.29
C ALA A 289 9.20 -59.20 4.04
N SER A 290 10.37 -59.70 3.58
CA SER A 290 11.64 -59.21 4.05
C SER A 290 12.07 -57.97 3.26
N LEU A 291 12.13 -56.85 3.93
CA LEU A 291 12.84 -55.67 3.45
C LEU A 291 14.31 -55.81 3.94
N GLU A 292 15.20 -56.18 3.06
CA GLU A 292 16.64 -56.04 3.36
C GLU A 292 17.01 -54.55 3.28
N PRO A 293 17.91 -54.06 4.16
CA PRO A 293 18.27 -52.65 4.30
C PRO A 293 19.05 -52.06 3.11
#